data_d79cbccf6d0c87f0a439dcf34ee04b8a
#
_entry.id   d79cbccf6d0c87f0a439dcf34ee04b8a
#
_cell.length_a   1.000
_cell.length_b   1.000
_cell.length_c   1.000
_cell.angle_alpha   90.00
_cell.angle_beta   90.00
_cell.angle_gamma   90.00
#
_symmetry.space_group_name_H-M   'P 1'
#
loop_
_entity.id
_entity.type
_entity.pdbx_description
1 polymer ?
#
loop_
_entity_poly.entity_id
_entity_poly.type
_entity_poly.pdbx_seq_one_letter_code
_entity_poly.pdbx_strand_id
1 'polypeptide(L)'
;MTIRSIDSPIEQRHTGKGKPSAIAHYNVELNNRQQKLLEQLPDFNSRITVPKDDVGMIDLSSLTAKTGDEFALFTKGGNRLIVRGNDIKVQITIEEANNLAAEGYTWSGHTHPGTGFNCLQASQGDMQILRCFNQDRSVIYNSIGEHLEFWKE
;
A
#
# COMPACT_ATOMS: atom_id res chain seq x y z
N MET A 1 3.08 -8.27 13.09
CA MET A 1 1.77 -7.90 12.51
C MET A 1 1.93 -7.42 11.07
N THR A 2 0.97 -7.67 10.27
CA THR A 2 1.03 -7.41 8.85
C THR A 2 -0.10 -6.48 8.45
N ILE A 3 0.18 -5.50 7.60
CA ILE A 3 -0.86 -4.77 6.91
C ILE A 3 -1.32 -5.68 5.78
N ARG A 4 -2.60 -5.95 5.71
CA ARG A 4 -3.09 -6.92 4.75
C ARG A 4 -4.27 -6.40 3.98
N SER A 5 -4.35 -6.84 2.75
CA SER A 5 -5.53 -6.65 1.91
C SER A 5 -6.36 -7.93 1.85
N ILE A 6 -6.24 -8.74 2.87
CA ILE A 6 -6.87 -10.06 2.87
C ILE A 6 -8.37 -10.00 2.63
N ASP A 7 -8.98 -8.94 3.07
CA ASP A 7 -10.41 -8.80 2.93
C ASP A 7 -10.80 -8.26 1.57
N SER A 8 -9.81 -7.96 0.76
CA SER A 8 -10.10 -7.59 -0.61
C SER A 8 -10.77 -8.75 -1.28
N PRO A 9 -11.97 -8.58 -1.73
CA PRO A 9 -12.73 -9.70 -2.26
C PRO A 9 -12.19 -10.24 -3.54
N ILE A 10 -11.29 -9.60 -4.03
CA ILE A 10 -10.70 -10.16 -5.18
C ILE A 10 -10.13 -11.49 -4.90
N GLU A 11 -10.33 -11.25 -4.40
CA GLU A 11 -9.92 -12.06 -4.40
C GLU A 11 -10.03 -12.83 -4.44
N GLN A 12 -10.07 -12.44 -4.42
CA GLN A 12 -10.00 -12.90 -4.45
C GLN A 12 -9.74 -13.21 -4.86
N ARG A 13 -9.55 -12.85 -4.94
CA ARG A 13 -9.24 -12.80 -5.37
C ARG A 13 -8.96 -13.19 -5.99
N HIS A 14 -9.09 -13.19 -6.11
CA HIS A 14 -8.89 -13.50 -6.62
C HIS A 14 -8.78 -14.23 -6.83
N THR A 15 -8.83 -14.38 -7.02
CA THR A 15 -8.74 -15.04 -7.25
C THR A 15 -8.72 -15.76 -7.41
N GLY A 16 -8.70 -15.91 -7.65
CA GLY A 16 -8.56 -16.47 -7.93
C GLY A 16 -8.22 -16.98 -8.06
N LYS A 17 -8.21 -17.22 -8.18
CA LYS A 17 -7.90 -17.42 -8.35
C LYS A 17 -7.47 -17.47 -8.76
N GLY A 18 -7.52 -17.19 -9.02
CA GLY A 18 -7.23 -16.84 -9.50
C GLY A 18 -6.76 -16.51 -9.74
N LYS A 19 -6.98 -16.82 -10.20
CA LYS A 19 -6.17 -16.32 -10.30
C LYS A 19 -6.04 -15.05 -10.05
N PRO A 20 -5.78 -14.74 -8.85
CA PRO A 20 -5.73 -13.36 -8.48
C PRO A 20 -4.67 -12.59 -9.20
N SER A 21 -3.52 -13.15 -9.38
CA SER A 21 -2.45 -12.43 -10.06
C SER A 21 -2.82 -12.04 -11.47
N ALA A 22 -3.66 -12.82 -12.12
CA ALA A 22 -4.08 -12.51 -13.48
C ALA A 22 -4.92 -11.24 -13.53
N ILE A 23 -5.66 -10.93 -12.46
CA ILE A 23 -6.48 -9.74 -12.41
C ILE A 23 -5.85 -8.61 -11.61
N ALA A 24 -4.73 -8.89 -10.94
CA ALA A 24 -4.05 -7.87 -10.15
C ALA A 24 -3.10 -7.01 -11.00
N HIS A 25 -2.72 -7.51 -12.18
CA HIS A 25 -1.81 -6.80 -13.08
C HIS A 25 -2.59 -6.15 -14.20
N TYR A 26 -2.18 -4.94 -14.56
CA TYR A 26 -2.81 -4.20 -15.63
C TYR A 26 -1.72 -3.73 -16.58
N ASN A 27 -2.09 -3.57 -17.85
CA ASN A 27 -1.18 -3.07 -18.86
C ASN A 27 -1.08 -1.55 -18.71
N VAL A 28 -0.20 -1.14 -17.82
CA VAL A 28 -0.03 0.25 -17.49
C VAL A 28 1.40 0.69 -17.79
N GLU A 29 1.54 1.92 -18.31
CA GLU A 29 2.85 2.50 -18.56
C GLU A 29 3.23 3.39 -17.40
N LEU A 30 4.38 3.10 -16.79
CA LEU A 30 4.91 3.94 -15.73
C LEU A 30 5.69 5.10 -16.36
N ASN A 31 5.58 6.29 -15.77
CA ASN A 31 6.44 7.38 -16.18
C ASN A 31 7.85 7.15 -15.62
N ASN A 32 8.81 8.01 -16.01
CA ASN A 32 10.21 7.82 -15.63
C ASN A 32 10.41 7.82 -14.12
N ARG A 33 9.70 8.68 -13.41
CA ARG A 33 9.83 8.77 -11.96
C ARG A 33 9.30 7.48 -11.31
N GLN A 34 8.15 7.01 -11.74
CA GLN A 34 7.56 5.77 -11.22
C GLN A 34 8.45 4.57 -11.54
N GLN A 35 9.01 4.54 -12.74
CA GLN A 35 9.91 3.46 -13.13
C GLN A 35 11.13 3.41 -12.22
N LYS A 36 11.71 4.57 -11.90
CA LYS A 36 12.86 4.64 -11.00
C LYS A 36 12.50 4.20 -9.59
N LEU A 37 11.31 4.56 -9.11
CA LEU A 37 10.85 4.10 -7.80
C LEU A 37 10.78 2.57 -7.79
N LEU A 38 10.19 2.00 -8.82
CA LEU A 38 10.03 0.54 -8.88
C LEU A 38 11.38 -0.17 -8.95
N GLU A 39 12.33 0.38 -9.68
CA GLU A 39 13.67 -0.21 -9.79
C GLU A 39 14.38 -0.27 -8.44
N GLN A 40 14.06 0.64 -7.54
CA GLN A 40 14.64 0.67 -6.19
C GLN A 40 13.88 -0.20 -5.21
N LEU A 41 12.79 -0.81 -5.65
CA LEU A 41 11.95 -1.67 -4.83
C LEU A 41 11.79 -3.02 -5.52
N PRO A 42 12.89 -3.78 -5.70
CA PRO A 42 12.86 -4.98 -6.56
C PRO A 42 12.11 -6.16 -5.96
N ASP A 43 12.00 -6.24 -4.63
CA ASP A 43 11.52 -7.44 -3.98
C ASP A 43 10.47 -7.13 -2.92
N PHE A 44 9.77 -8.18 -2.50
CA PHE A 44 8.90 -8.12 -1.34
C PHE A 44 9.68 -7.59 -0.15
N ASN A 45 9.08 -6.64 0.55
CA ASN A 45 9.63 -5.98 1.73
C ASN A 45 10.78 -5.01 1.45
N SER A 46 11.07 -4.72 0.18
CA SER A 46 11.99 -3.64 -0.18
C SER A 46 11.46 -2.30 0.33
N ARG A 47 12.38 -1.42 0.70
CA ARG A 47 12.03 -0.11 1.26
C ARG A 47 12.96 0.95 0.73
N ILE A 48 12.43 2.14 0.49
CA ILE A 48 13.23 3.31 0.15
C ILE A 48 12.64 4.53 0.82
N THR A 49 13.50 5.52 1.07
CA THR A 49 13.06 6.84 1.54
C THR A 49 13.39 7.84 0.45
N VAL A 50 12.41 8.64 0.09
CA VAL A 50 12.55 9.64 -0.97
C VAL A 50 12.00 10.97 -0.47
N PRO A 51 12.38 12.09 -1.12
CA PRO A 51 11.76 13.38 -0.78
C PRO A 51 10.26 13.33 -0.98
N LYS A 52 9.56 14.06 -0.14
CA LYS A 52 8.09 14.04 -0.10
C LYS A 52 7.47 14.34 -1.45
N ASP A 53 8.06 15.27 -2.20
CA ASP A 53 7.49 15.70 -3.48
C ASP A 53 7.72 14.69 -4.60
N ASP A 54 8.51 13.65 -4.37
CA ASP A 54 8.85 12.67 -5.40
C ASP A 54 7.85 11.53 -5.49
N VAL A 55 6.93 11.40 -4.55
CA VAL A 55 5.98 10.30 -4.56
C VAL A 55 4.66 10.70 -3.90
N GLY A 56 3.57 10.20 -4.44
CA GLY A 56 2.24 10.31 -3.83
C GLY A 56 1.51 9.00 -3.99
N MET A 57 0.29 8.93 -3.44
CA MET A 57 -0.50 7.70 -3.49
C MET A 57 -0.87 7.29 -4.92
N ILE A 58 -1.03 8.25 -5.82
CA ILE A 58 -1.32 7.92 -7.23
C ILE A 58 -0.14 7.17 -7.86
N ASP A 59 1.09 7.54 -7.49
CA ASP A 59 2.25 6.79 -7.97
C ASP A 59 2.20 5.34 -7.47
N LEU A 60 1.88 5.14 -6.20
CA LEU A 60 1.80 3.79 -5.65
C LEU A 60 0.66 3.00 -6.29
N SER A 61 -0.45 3.66 -6.61
CA SER A 61 -1.53 3.06 -7.36
C SER A 61 -1.02 2.51 -8.70
N SER A 62 -0.21 3.31 -9.41
CA SER A 62 0.38 2.88 -10.69
C SER A 62 1.34 1.70 -10.51
N LEU A 63 2.15 1.73 -9.45
CA LEU A 63 3.05 0.62 -9.16
C LEU A 63 2.26 -0.65 -8.81
N THR A 64 1.17 -0.51 -8.08
CA THR A 64 0.29 -1.64 -7.78
C THR A 64 -0.35 -2.19 -9.04
N ALA A 65 -0.79 -1.32 -9.95
CA ALA A 65 -1.35 -1.76 -11.22
C ALA A 65 -0.32 -2.53 -12.03
N LYS A 66 0.92 -2.07 -12.02
CA LYS A 66 1.99 -2.70 -12.81
C LYS A 66 2.41 -4.04 -12.24
N THR A 67 2.50 -4.16 -10.92
CA THR A 67 3.11 -5.33 -10.28
C THR A 67 2.10 -6.29 -9.66
N GLY A 68 0.90 -5.79 -9.32
CA GLY A 68 -0.05 -6.58 -8.54
C GLY A 68 0.26 -6.60 -7.06
N ASP A 69 1.25 -5.84 -6.60
CA ASP A 69 1.66 -5.84 -5.20
C ASP A 69 1.10 -4.64 -4.45
N GLU A 70 0.97 -4.79 -3.14
CA GLU A 70 0.62 -3.68 -2.25
C GLU A 70 1.85 -2.84 -1.97
N PHE A 71 1.63 -1.55 -1.77
CA PHE A 71 2.68 -0.61 -1.35
C PHE A 71 2.12 0.25 -0.23
N ALA A 72 2.95 0.55 0.75
CA ALA A 72 2.57 1.43 1.85
C ALA A 72 3.45 2.68 1.85
N LEU A 73 2.88 3.79 2.28
CA LEU A 73 3.53 5.10 2.29
C LEU A 73 3.46 5.70 3.68
N PHE A 74 4.62 6.10 4.19
CA PHE A 74 4.74 6.76 5.49
C PHE A 74 5.46 8.09 5.28
N THR A 75 5.03 9.12 6.01
CA THR A 75 5.60 10.46 5.83
C THR A 75 6.16 10.99 7.14
N LYS A 76 7.35 11.56 7.08
CA LYS A 76 7.95 12.26 8.21
C LYS A 76 8.62 13.52 7.68
N GLY A 77 8.03 14.69 7.99
CA GLY A 77 8.56 15.95 7.48
C GLY A 77 8.63 15.95 5.97
N GLY A 78 9.80 16.24 5.43
CA GLY A 78 10.03 16.32 4.00
C GLY A 78 10.36 14.99 3.33
N ASN A 79 10.24 13.86 4.03
CA ASN A 79 10.63 12.55 3.51
C ASN A 79 9.47 11.58 3.55
N ARG A 80 9.47 10.64 2.61
CA ARG A 80 8.50 9.56 2.56
C ARG A 80 9.19 8.22 2.43
N LEU A 81 8.73 7.27 3.24
CA LEU A 81 9.19 5.89 3.23
C LEU A 81 8.17 5.06 2.47
N ILE A 82 8.64 4.32 1.47
CA ILE A 82 7.80 3.40 0.69
C ILE A 82 8.21 1.98 1.04
N VAL A 83 7.23 1.14 1.32
CA VAL A 83 7.46 -0.29 1.60
C VAL A 83 6.68 -1.09 0.58
N ARG A 84 7.37 -1.98 -0.14
CA ARG A 84 6.71 -2.87 -1.11
C ARG A 84 6.28 -4.15 -0.41
N GLY A 85 5.02 -4.52 -0.61
CA GLY A 85 4.48 -5.78 -0.16
C GLY A 85 4.42 -6.79 -1.29
N ASN A 86 3.49 -7.73 -1.15
CA ASN A 86 3.14 -8.65 -2.23
C ASN A 86 1.66 -8.45 -2.57
N ASP A 87 1.05 -9.42 -3.24
CA ASP A 87 -0.32 -9.25 -3.75
C ASP A 87 -1.39 -9.29 -2.65
N ILE A 88 -1.03 -9.64 -1.41
CA ILE A 88 -2.00 -9.72 -0.33
C ILE A 88 -1.64 -8.91 0.91
N LYS A 89 -0.41 -8.45 1.05
CA LYS A 89 -0.01 -7.76 2.28
C LYS A 89 1.24 -6.91 2.10
N VAL A 90 1.38 -5.94 3.02
CA VAL A 90 2.65 -5.27 3.28
C VAL A 90 3.12 -5.78 4.64
N GLN A 91 4.38 -6.18 4.73
CA GLN A 91 4.92 -6.79 5.95
C GLN A 91 5.39 -5.69 6.91
N ILE A 92 4.51 -5.30 7.82
CA ILE A 92 4.80 -4.34 8.89
C ILE A 92 4.32 -4.97 10.19
N THR A 93 5.22 -5.15 11.14
CA THR A 93 4.84 -5.67 12.44
C THR A 93 4.31 -4.54 13.32
N ILE A 94 3.60 -4.91 14.39
CA ILE A 94 3.15 -3.92 15.38
C ILE A 94 4.35 -3.18 15.96
N GLU A 95 5.43 -3.90 16.23
CA GLU A 95 6.64 -3.28 16.76
C GLU A 95 7.21 -2.25 15.80
N GLU A 96 7.31 -2.59 14.51
CA GLU A 96 7.78 -1.65 13.49
C GLU A 96 6.89 -0.43 13.40
N ALA A 97 5.57 -0.63 13.40
CA ALA A 97 4.63 0.48 13.32
C ALA A 97 4.78 1.41 14.51
N ASN A 98 4.92 0.84 15.72
CA ASN A 98 5.15 1.64 16.91
C ASN A 98 6.46 2.42 16.83
N ASN A 99 7.51 1.81 16.30
CA ASN A 99 8.79 2.48 16.15
C ASN A 99 8.72 3.63 15.14
N LEU A 100 8.06 3.41 14.01
CA LEU A 100 7.87 4.46 13.01
C LEU A 100 7.06 5.62 13.59
N ALA A 101 6.00 5.31 14.32
CA ALA A 101 5.18 6.34 14.97
C ALA A 101 6.01 7.13 15.98
N ALA A 102 6.83 6.45 16.76
CA ALA A 102 7.69 7.09 17.76
C ALA A 102 8.74 7.99 17.11
N GLU A 103 9.17 7.64 15.89
CA GLU A 103 10.11 8.46 15.14
C GLU A 103 9.46 9.67 14.47
N GLY A 104 8.15 9.76 14.50
CA GLY A 104 7.43 10.89 13.93
C GLY A 104 6.78 10.66 12.57
N TYR A 105 6.79 9.42 12.09
CA TYR A 105 6.11 9.10 10.85
C TYR A 105 4.60 9.07 11.04
N THR A 106 3.89 9.47 10.00
CA THR A 106 2.47 9.19 9.87
C THR A 106 2.26 8.17 8.75
N TRP A 107 1.20 7.40 8.83
CA TRP A 107 0.86 6.42 7.80
C TRP A 107 -0.02 7.12 6.78
N SER A 108 0.57 7.48 5.65
CA SER A 108 -0.11 8.28 4.64
C SER A 108 -1.14 7.47 3.85
N GLY A 109 -0.89 6.18 3.69
CA GLY A 109 -1.82 5.32 2.96
C GLY A 109 -1.16 4.06 2.48
N HIS A 110 -1.95 3.20 1.83
CA HIS A 110 -1.42 2.01 1.17
C HIS A 110 -2.35 1.61 0.03
N THR A 111 -1.92 0.64 -0.76
CA THR A 111 -2.68 0.22 -1.92
C THR A 111 -3.16 -1.22 -1.76
N HIS A 112 -4.30 -1.51 -2.36
CA HIS A 112 -4.83 -2.87 -2.54
C HIS A 112 -4.96 -3.12 -4.03
N PRO A 113 -4.39 -4.20 -4.57
CA PRO A 113 -4.54 -4.46 -6.00
C PRO A 113 -5.97 -4.81 -6.36
N GLY A 114 -6.36 -4.43 -7.56
CA GLY A 114 -7.70 -4.66 -8.07
C GLY A 114 -8.41 -3.38 -8.44
N THR A 115 -9.67 -3.50 -8.81
CA THR A 115 -10.52 -2.37 -9.19
C THR A 115 -11.81 -2.42 -8.40
N GLY A 116 -12.51 -1.29 -8.36
CA GLY A 116 -13.78 -1.19 -7.65
C GLY A 116 -13.58 -0.94 -6.17
N PHE A 117 -14.68 -0.62 -5.49
CA PHE A 117 -14.61 -0.23 -4.09
C PHE A 117 -14.55 -1.42 -3.14
N ASN A 118 -14.89 -2.63 -3.62
CA ASN A 118 -14.77 -3.81 -2.77
C ASN A 118 -13.35 -4.07 -2.30
N CYS A 119 -12.35 -3.74 -3.13
CA CYS A 119 -10.96 -3.95 -2.74
C CYS A 119 -10.43 -2.83 -1.84
N LEU A 120 -11.21 -1.81 -1.56
CA LEU A 120 -10.79 -0.68 -0.73
C LEU A 120 -11.17 -0.84 0.75
N GLN A 121 -11.62 -2.02 1.15
CA GLN A 121 -12.01 -2.28 2.52
C GLN A 121 -10.80 -2.50 3.40
N ALA A 122 -10.75 -1.83 4.53
CA ALA A 122 -9.66 -2.00 5.48
C ALA A 122 -9.79 -3.34 6.19
N SER A 123 -8.66 -4.02 6.38
CA SER A 123 -8.62 -5.28 7.14
C SER A 123 -8.47 -4.99 8.63
N GLN A 124 -8.60 -6.04 9.45
CA GLN A 124 -8.31 -5.92 10.87
C GLN A 124 -6.85 -5.56 11.10
N GLY A 125 -5.96 -6.09 10.29
CA GLY A 125 -4.55 -5.72 10.36
C GLY A 125 -4.34 -4.24 10.08
N ASP A 126 -5.06 -3.70 9.10
CA ASP A 126 -5.01 -2.26 8.82
C ASP A 126 -5.43 -1.45 10.03
N MET A 127 -6.49 -1.87 10.70
CA MET A 127 -6.98 -1.17 11.90
C MET A 127 -5.96 -1.22 13.04
N GLN A 128 -5.28 -2.35 13.21
CA GLN A 128 -4.26 -2.48 14.25
C GLN A 128 -3.09 -1.56 13.99
N ILE A 129 -2.64 -1.47 12.75
CA ILE A 129 -1.54 -0.59 12.38
C ILE A 129 -1.95 0.88 12.56
N LEU A 130 -3.17 1.20 12.17
CA LEU A 130 -3.67 2.58 12.33
C LEU A 130 -3.63 3.00 13.81
N ARG A 131 -4.01 2.09 14.70
CA ARG A 131 -3.94 2.35 16.15
C ARG A 131 -2.51 2.58 16.62
N CYS A 132 -1.54 1.89 16.05
CA CYS A 132 -0.13 2.08 16.41
C CYS A 132 0.32 3.52 16.13
N PHE A 133 -0.19 4.12 15.06
CA PHE A 133 0.16 5.50 14.70
C PHE A 133 -0.71 6.52 15.41
N ASN A 134 -1.70 6.07 16.16
CA ASN A 134 -2.63 6.96 16.86
C ASN A 134 -3.25 7.99 15.91
N GLN A 135 -3.58 7.54 14.72
CA GLN A 135 -4.22 8.35 13.69
C GLN A 135 -5.70 8.08 13.67
N ASP A 136 -6.48 9.09 13.34
CA ASP A 136 -7.92 8.91 13.18
C ASP A 136 -8.25 8.15 11.91
N ARG A 137 -7.46 8.35 10.85
CA ARG A 137 -7.78 7.79 9.54
C ARG A 137 -6.52 7.59 8.70
N SER A 138 -6.67 6.76 7.68
CA SER A 138 -5.71 6.64 6.60
C SER A 138 -6.50 6.34 5.32
N VAL A 139 -5.82 6.07 4.21
CA VAL A 139 -6.49 5.91 2.92
C VAL A 139 -5.97 4.68 2.20
N ILE A 140 -6.85 4.03 1.46
CA ILE A 140 -6.51 2.91 0.59
C ILE A 140 -6.79 3.33 -0.86
N TYR A 141 -5.84 3.09 -1.75
CA TYR A 141 -6.00 3.29 -3.19
C TYR A 141 -5.95 1.94 -3.90
N ASN A 142 -6.75 1.78 -4.95
CA ASN A 142 -6.68 0.56 -5.76
C ASN A 142 -5.86 0.80 -7.03
N SER A 143 -5.84 -0.20 -7.93
CA SER A 143 -4.97 -0.19 -9.11
C SER A 143 -5.33 0.88 -10.14
N ILE A 144 -6.53 1.45 -10.07
CA ILE A 144 -6.95 2.49 -11.01
C ILE A 144 -7.12 3.84 -10.34
N GLY A 145 -6.60 4.00 -9.12
CA GLY A 145 -6.60 5.30 -8.44
C GLY A 145 -7.88 5.62 -7.70
N GLU A 146 -8.85 4.72 -7.67
CA GLU A 146 -9.99 4.89 -6.78
C GLU A 146 -9.51 4.76 -5.35
N HIS A 147 -10.10 5.48 -4.43
CA HIS A 147 -9.61 5.48 -3.05
C HIS A 147 -10.74 5.70 -2.07
N LEU A 148 -10.49 5.28 -0.83
CA LEU A 148 -11.45 5.39 0.24
C LEU A 148 -10.69 5.57 1.55
N GLU A 149 -11.14 6.52 2.37
CA GLU A 149 -10.59 6.67 3.71
C GLU A 149 -11.18 5.61 4.62
N PHE A 150 -10.36 5.12 5.55
CA PHE A 150 -10.86 4.28 6.62
C PHE A 150 -10.47 4.90 7.96
N TRP A 151 -11.29 4.67 8.96
CA TRP A 151 -11.23 5.40 10.23
C TRP A 151 -10.96 4.44 11.37
N LYS A 152 -10.27 4.94 12.36
CA LYS A 152 -10.00 4.21 13.59
C LYS A 152 -11.33 3.87 14.27
N GLU A 153 -11.42 2.61 14.69
CA GLU A 153 -12.59 2.15 15.44
C GLU A 153 -12.51 2.55 16.90
#